data_659d0fe8ea1e9862d14275bf7a482ffc
#
_entry.id   659d0fe8ea1e9862d14275bf7a482ffc
#
_cell.length_a   1.000
_cell.length_b   1.000
_cell.length_c   1.000
_cell.angle_alpha   90.00
_cell.angle_beta   90.00
_cell.angle_gamma   90.00
#
_symmetry.space_group_name_H-M   'P 1'
#
loop_
_entity.id
_entity.type
_entity.pdbx_description
1 polymer ?
#
loop_
_entity_poly.entity_id
_entity_poly.type
_entity_poly.pdbx_seq_one_letter_code
_entity_poly.pdbx_strand_id
1 'polypeptide(L)'
;MFNIDNCKKEMDSSVSALEIEHKNIRTGRVSPDILKTIIVDSYGSKMPLTQLSNINNIDNMTLNVNVWDASLIKTIEKNIIESSLGVNPQTDGSNILLKFPELTAERRKELVKIISEISEKFKISIRNIRRKFIDEVKLLEKDKSLSIDESKKNQDEIQKLTDLSIKKIDSLTKIKEIEILKV
;
A
#
# COMPACT_ATOMS: atom_id res chain seq x y z
N MET A 1 -10.07 -32.20 2.99
CA MET A 1 -9.06 -32.31 1.91
C MET A 1 -8.21 -31.05 1.97
N PHE A 2 -6.90 -31.17 2.14
CA PHE A 2 -6.00 -30.01 2.14
C PHE A 2 -6.05 -29.29 0.81
N ASN A 3 -6.17 -27.96 0.83
CA ASN A 3 -6.22 -27.17 -0.40
C ASN A 3 -5.09 -26.14 -0.41
N ILE A 4 -4.08 -26.39 -1.21
CA ILE A 4 -2.91 -25.52 -1.36
C ILE A 4 -3.24 -24.15 -1.97
N ASP A 5 -4.35 -24.06 -2.73
CA ASP A 5 -4.80 -22.80 -3.33
C ASP A 5 -5.20 -21.78 -2.24
N ASN A 6 -5.67 -22.25 -1.08
CA ASN A 6 -5.96 -21.36 0.04
C ASN A 6 -4.68 -20.72 0.61
N CYS A 7 -3.60 -21.52 0.74
CA CYS A 7 -2.30 -21.01 1.14
C CYS A 7 -1.79 -19.96 0.16
N LYS A 8 -1.87 -20.25 -1.15
CA LYS A 8 -1.47 -19.30 -2.20
C LYS A 8 -2.29 -18.02 -2.14
N LYS A 9 -3.62 -18.10 -1.97
CA LYS A 9 -4.50 -16.93 -1.86
C LYS A 9 -4.15 -16.05 -0.65
N GLU A 10 -3.90 -16.65 0.51
CA GLU A 10 -3.52 -15.90 1.72
C GLU A 10 -2.16 -15.21 1.53
N MET A 11 -1.18 -15.87 0.90
CA MET A 11 0.13 -15.29 0.59
C MET A 11 0.03 -14.17 -0.45
N ASP A 12 -0.71 -14.38 -1.54
CA ASP A 12 -0.92 -13.36 -2.59
C ASP A 12 -1.68 -12.15 -2.02
N SER A 13 -2.64 -12.34 -1.13
CA SER A 13 -3.33 -11.26 -0.42
C SER A 13 -2.37 -10.44 0.43
N SER A 14 -1.43 -11.08 1.14
CA SER A 14 -0.40 -10.38 1.91
C SER A 14 0.54 -9.57 1.01
N VAL A 15 0.93 -10.10 -0.15
CA VAL A 15 1.78 -9.37 -1.12
C VAL A 15 1.02 -8.18 -1.69
N SER A 16 -0.26 -8.34 -2.04
CA SER A 16 -1.10 -7.24 -2.54
C SER A 16 -1.30 -6.14 -1.50
N ALA A 17 -1.44 -6.50 -0.22
CA ALA A 17 -1.52 -5.54 0.87
C ALA A 17 -0.21 -4.72 1.00
N LEU A 18 0.96 -5.35 0.84
CA LEU A 18 2.24 -4.65 0.79
C LEU A 18 2.30 -3.67 -0.39
N GLU A 19 1.81 -4.05 -1.57
CA GLU A 19 1.78 -3.15 -2.73
C GLU A 19 0.94 -1.89 -2.46
N ILE A 20 -0.19 -2.05 -1.77
CA ILE A 20 -1.04 -0.93 -1.36
C ILE A 20 -0.30 -0.03 -0.36
N GLU A 21 0.33 -0.62 0.66
CA GLU A 21 1.14 0.13 1.63
C GLU A 21 2.29 0.88 0.95
N HIS A 22 2.99 0.26 0.00
CA HIS A 22 4.05 0.93 -0.78
C HIS A 22 3.52 2.06 -1.64
N LYS A 23 2.28 1.98 -2.18
CA LYS A 23 1.65 3.07 -2.95
C LYS A 23 1.33 4.27 -2.05
N ASN A 24 0.98 4.03 -0.80
CA ASN A 24 0.68 5.09 0.16
C ASN A 24 1.94 5.87 0.61
N ILE A 25 3.14 5.28 0.42
CA ILE A 25 4.40 5.95 0.75
C ILE A 25 4.82 6.86 -0.40
N ARG A 26 4.95 8.15 -0.10
CA ARG A 26 5.36 9.20 -1.03
C ARG A 26 6.81 9.02 -1.50
N THR A 27 7.03 8.96 -2.82
CA THR A 27 8.32 8.70 -3.47
C THR A 27 8.82 9.87 -4.32
N GLY A 28 8.71 11.09 -3.90
CA GLY A 28 9.18 12.23 -4.71
C GLY A 28 8.26 12.64 -5.86
N ARG A 29 7.58 11.71 -6.53
CA ARG A 29 6.48 12.04 -7.45
C ARG A 29 5.16 11.97 -6.71
N VAL A 30 4.35 13.00 -6.87
CA VAL A 30 3.04 13.04 -6.21
C VAL A 30 2.02 12.37 -7.13
N SER A 31 1.32 11.36 -6.59
CA SER A 31 0.21 10.70 -7.29
C SER A 31 -1.13 11.26 -6.80
N PRO A 32 -2.14 11.42 -7.67
CA PRO A 32 -3.50 11.76 -7.26
C PRO A 32 -4.10 10.83 -6.21
N ASP A 33 -3.60 9.59 -6.13
CA ASP A 33 -4.07 8.59 -5.16
C ASP A 33 -3.87 9.02 -3.70
N ILE A 34 -2.91 9.89 -3.42
CA ILE A 34 -2.66 10.45 -2.09
C ILE A 34 -3.87 11.24 -1.56
N LEU A 35 -4.66 11.84 -2.44
CA LEU A 35 -5.84 12.62 -2.08
C LEU A 35 -7.10 11.76 -1.88
N LYS A 36 -7.07 10.46 -2.22
CA LYS A 36 -8.20 9.54 -2.01
C LYS A 36 -8.51 9.32 -0.52
N THR A 37 -7.53 9.53 0.35
CA THR A 37 -7.70 9.38 1.80
C THR A 37 -8.38 10.59 2.44
N ILE A 38 -8.51 11.71 1.71
CA ILE A 38 -9.15 12.92 2.21
C ILE A 38 -10.65 12.79 2.08
N ILE A 39 -11.33 12.81 3.22
CA ILE A 39 -12.78 12.80 3.32
C ILE A 39 -13.24 14.23 3.59
N VAL A 40 -14.19 14.71 2.80
CA VAL A 40 -14.75 16.05 2.90
C VAL A 40 -16.21 15.96 3.29
N ASP A 41 -16.64 16.80 4.22
CA ASP A 41 -18.05 16.95 4.54
C ASP A 41 -18.74 17.82 3.46
N SER A 42 -19.54 17.16 2.64
CA SER A 42 -20.32 17.78 1.57
C SER A 42 -21.81 17.58 1.84
N TYR A 43 -22.55 18.65 2.04
CA TYR A 43 -24.02 18.62 2.23
C TYR A 43 -24.50 17.62 3.30
N GLY A 44 -23.75 17.49 4.42
CA GLY A 44 -24.09 16.58 5.51
C GLY A 44 -23.68 15.12 5.26
N SER A 45 -23.00 14.82 4.18
CA SER A 45 -22.47 13.50 3.85
C SER A 45 -20.96 13.54 3.75
N LYS A 46 -20.27 12.51 4.28
CA LYS A 46 -18.83 12.33 4.15
C LYS A 46 -18.50 11.69 2.81
N MET A 47 -17.83 12.45 1.95
CA MET A 47 -17.46 11.99 0.61
C MET A 47 -15.96 12.11 0.38
N PRO A 48 -15.32 11.17 -0.34
CA PRO A 48 -13.93 11.30 -0.72
C PRO A 48 -13.73 12.46 -1.70
N LEU A 49 -12.63 13.18 -1.58
CA LEU A 49 -12.30 14.35 -2.42
C LEU A 49 -12.36 14.04 -3.92
N THR A 50 -12.04 12.80 -4.31
CA THR A 50 -12.10 12.33 -5.70
C THR A 50 -13.49 12.30 -6.32
N GLN A 51 -14.54 12.33 -5.49
CA GLN A 51 -15.93 12.42 -5.92
C GLN A 51 -16.48 13.85 -5.99
N LEU A 52 -15.70 14.83 -5.56
CA LEU A 52 -16.08 16.24 -5.51
C LEU A 52 -15.23 17.10 -6.45
N SER A 53 -14.18 16.50 -7.02
CA SER A 53 -13.20 17.21 -7.83
C SER A 53 -12.53 16.31 -8.87
N ASN A 54 -11.98 16.94 -9.90
CA ASN A 54 -11.06 16.29 -10.83
C ASN A 54 -9.62 16.62 -10.43
N ILE A 55 -8.79 15.58 -10.24
CA ILE A 55 -7.43 15.73 -9.74
C ILE A 55 -6.44 15.39 -10.86
N ASN A 56 -5.62 16.37 -11.24
CA ASN A 56 -4.64 16.24 -12.31
C ASN A 56 -3.24 16.62 -11.80
N ASN A 57 -2.21 15.96 -12.34
CA ASN A 57 -0.82 16.36 -12.12
C ASN A 57 -0.47 17.50 -13.10
N ILE A 58 0.03 18.63 -12.58
CA ILE A 58 0.64 19.67 -13.39
C ILE A 58 2.10 19.30 -13.64
N ASP A 59 2.78 18.93 -12.57
CA ASP A 59 4.18 18.49 -12.60
C ASP A 59 4.42 17.37 -11.58
N ASN A 60 5.67 16.94 -11.40
CA ASN A 60 6.04 15.86 -10.49
C ASN A 60 5.73 16.17 -9.01
N MET A 61 5.57 17.45 -8.66
CA MET A 61 5.44 17.95 -7.29
C MET A 61 4.17 18.76 -7.06
N THR A 62 3.37 19.00 -8.10
CA THR A 62 2.18 19.86 -8.02
C THR A 62 0.96 19.12 -8.52
N LEU A 63 -0.06 19.03 -7.66
CA LEU A 63 -1.39 18.56 -8.03
C LEU A 63 -2.32 19.75 -8.21
N ASN A 64 -3.16 19.67 -9.22
CA ASN A 64 -4.31 20.55 -9.41
C ASN A 64 -5.58 19.80 -9.04
N VAL A 65 -6.34 20.34 -8.12
CA VAL A 65 -7.65 19.85 -7.72
C VAL A 65 -8.69 20.83 -8.27
N ASN A 66 -9.35 20.46 -9.34
CA ASN A 66 -10.44 21.24 -9.93
C ASN A 66 -11.74 20.83 -9.27
N VAL A 67 -12.28 21.71 -8.40
CA VAL A 67 -13.49 21.46 -7.62
C VAL A 67 -14.71 21.80 -8.45
N TRP A 68 -15.70 20.90 -8.49
CA TRP A 68 -16.91 21.11 -9.27
C TRP A 68 -17.85 22.15 -8.68
N ASP A 69 -17.82 22.27 -7.35
CA ASP A 69 -18.67 23.22 -6.61
C ASP A 69 -17.83 24.22 -5.83
N ALA A 70 -17.90 25.48 -6.25
CA ALA A 70 -17.14 26.59 -5.62
C ALA A 70 -17.49 26.79 -4.13
N SER A 71 -18.69 26.39 -3.68
CA SER A 71 -19.10 26.50 -2.28
C SER A 71 -18.29 25.59 -1.34
N LEU A 72 -17.76 24.49 -1.85
CA LEU A 72 -17.01 23.49 -1.09
C LEU A 72 -15.51 23.80 -0.99
N ILE A 73 -15.00 24.78 -1.73
CA ILE A 73 -13.54 25.09 -1.81
C ILE A 73 -12.96 25.32 -0.43
N LYS A 74 -13.59 26.18 0.38
CA LYS A 74 -13.10 26.50 1.75
C LYS A 74 -13.08 25.28 2.66
N THR A 75 -14.08 24.41 2.54
CA THR A 75 -14.15 23.17 3.32
C THR A 75 -13.06 22.19 2.88
N ILE A 76 -12.83 22.09 1.59
CA ILE A 76 -11.77 21.24 1.01
C ILE A 76 -10.39 21.76 1.43
N GLU A 77 -10.13 23.07 1.35
CA GLU A 77 -8.88 23.67 1.82
C GLU A 77 -8.61 23.34 3.29
N LYS A 78 -9.61 23.53 4.15
CA LYS A 78 -9.50 23.23 5.57
C LYS A 78 -9.14 21.77 5.80
N ASN A 79 -9.84 20.84 5.14
CA ASN A 79 -9.57 19.41 5.28
C ASN A 79 -8.19 19.01 4.75
N ILE A 80 -7.69 19.68 3.70
CA ILE A 80 -6.33 19.46 3.19
C ILE A 80 -5.29 19.95 4.20
N ILE A 81 -5.48 21.12 4.82
CA ILE A 81 -4.56 21.67 5.83
C ILE A 81 -4.57 20.78 7.09
N GLU A 82 -5.73 20.30 7.52
CA GLU A 82 -5.86 19.39 8.67
C GLU A 82 -5.34 17.99 8.38
N SER A 83 -5.19 17.64 7.10
CA SER A 83 -4.60 16.35 6.72
C SER A 83 -3.09 16.32 7.03
N SER A 84 -2.57 15.11 7.26
CA SER A 84 -1.13 14.87 7.52
C SER A 84 -0.23 15.06 6.28
N LEU A 85 -0.75 15.65 5.20
CA LEU A 85 -0.01 15.81 3.93
C LEU A 85 1.08 16.90 4.00
N GLY A 86 0.96 17.85 4.94
CA GLY A 86 1.95 18.90 5.11
C GLY A 86 2.09 19.84 3.91
N VAL A 87 0.98 20.10 3.21
CA VAL A 87 0.93 20.99 2.04
C VAL A 87 0.04 22.17 2.30
N ASN A 88 0.42 23.33 1.77
CA ASN A 88 -0.41 24.53 1.80
C ASN A 88 -1.16 24.66 0.47
N PRO A 89 -2.49 24.55 0.47
CA PRO A 89 -3.28 24.75 -0.74
C PRO A 89 -3.21 26.22 -1.19
N GLN A 90 -3.10 26.43 -2.50
CA GLN A 90 -3.21 27.74 -3.15
C GLN A 90 -4.45 27.70 -4.04
N THR A 91 -5.45 28.50 -3.70
CA THR A 91 -6.72 28.53 -4.45
C THR A 91 -6.68 29.58 -5.51
N ASP A 92 -7.02 29.20 -6.73
CA ASP A 92 -7.23 30.11 -7.87
C ASP A 92 -8.57 29.75 -8.54
N GLY A 93 -9.57 30.56 -8.23
CA GLY A 93 -10.96 30.30 -8.68
C GLY A 93 -11.49 28.96 -8.20
N SER A 94 -11.80 28.03 -9.11
CA SER A 94 -12.25 26.66 -8.82
C SER A 94 -11.12 25.64 -8.68
N ASN A 95 -9.86 26.08 -8.87
CA ASN A 95 -8.69 25.23 -8.81
C ASN A 95 -7.97 25.40 -7.49
N ILE A 96 -7.58 24.29 -6.87
CA ILE A 96 -6.72 24.28 -5.70
C ILE A 96 -5.38 23.66 -6.11
N LEU A 97 -4.33 24.45 -6.09
CA LEU A 97 -2.97 24.01 -6.38
C LEU A 97 -2.31 23.52 -5.09
N LEU A 98 -1.86 22.27 -5.12
CA LEU A 98 -1.16 21.62 -4.02
C LEU A 98 0.31 21.44 -4.40
N LYS A 99 1.17 22.33 -3.92
CA LYS A 99 2.61 22.22 -4.15
C LYS A 99 3.26 21.46 -3.00
N PHE A 100 3.82 20.31 -3.32
CA PHE A 100 4.50 19.47 -2.35
C PHE A 100 5.99 19.84 -2.29
N PRO A 101 6.56 20.01 -1.07
CA PRO A 101 8.00 20.28 -0.94
C PRO A 101 8.81 19.06 -1.41
N GLU A 102 10.01 19.31 -1.90
CA GLU A 102 10.96 18.24 -2.26
C GLU A 102 11.36 17.44 -1.01
N LEU A 103 11.57 16.15 -1.19
CA LEU A 103 12.07 15.31 -0.12
C LEU A 103 13.56 15.60 0.10
N THR A 104 13.92 16.03 1.30
CA THR A 104 15.32 16.17 1.70
C THR A 104 16.03 14.80 1.69
N ALA A 105 17.35 14.80 1.53
CA ALA A 105 18.15 13.56 1.54
C ALA A 105 17.97 12.77 2.86
N GLU A 106 17.80 13.48 3.98
CA GLU A 106 17.54 12.88 5.29
C GLU A 106 16.18 12.18 5.31
N ARG A 107 15.13 12.85 4.81
CA ARG A 107 13.78 12.30 4.76
C ARG A 107 13.70 11.08 3.83
N ARG A 108 14.43 11.07 2.72
CA ARG A 108 14.53 9.90 1.84
C ARG A 108 15.12 8.70 2.58
N LYS A 109 16.19 8.88 3.37
CA LYS A 109 16.79 7.82 4.18
C LYS A 109 15.83 7.27 5.24
N GLU A 110 15.05 8.14 5.88
CA GLU A 110 14.00 7.72 6.82
C GLU A 110 12.93 6.89 6.13
N LEU A 111 12.46 7.31 4.95
CA LEU A 111 11.46 6.58 4.18
C LEU A 111 11.96 5.19 3.76
N VAL A 112 13.23 5.06 3.37
CA VAL A 112 13.85 3.76 3.08
C VAL A 112 13.82 2.84 4.30
N LYS A 113 14.11 3.35 5.51
CA LYS A 113 13.99 2.57 6.75
C LYS A 113 12.56 2.11 7.01
N ILE A 114 11.60 3.01 6.87
CA ILE A 114 10.16 2.70 7.05
C ILE A 114 9.72 1.60 6.07
N ILE A 115 10.14 1.68 4.81
CA ILE A 115 9.82 0.65 3.80
C ILE A 115 10.43 -0.70 4.18
N SER A 116 11.68 -0.73 4.62
CA SER A 116 12.33 -1.96 5.06
C SER A 116 11.59 -2.57 6.26
N GLU A 117 11.17 -1.77 7.24
CA GLU A 117 10.40 -2.23 8.40
C GLU A 117 9.03 -2.80 8.01
N ILE A 118 8.32 -2.12 7.10
CA ILE A 118 7.03 -2.60 6.58
C ILE A 118 7.24 -3.93 5.86
N SER A 119 8.24 -4.02 4.99
CA SER A 119 8.54 -5.25 4.24
C SER A 119 8.86 -6.43 5.16
N GLU A 120 9.61 -6.20 6.26
CA GLU A 120 9.87 -7.25 7.24
C GLU A 120 8.59 -7.70 7.97
N LYS A 121 7.67 -6.80 8.29
CA LYS A 121 6.36 -7.17 8.86
C LYS A 121 5.60 -8.12 7.93
N PHE A 122 5.58 -7.84 6.64
CA PHE A 122 4.92 -8.71 5.66
C PHE A 122 5.65 -10.04 5.45
N LYS A 123 6.98 -10.09 5.50
CA LYS A 123 7.74 -11.35 5.51
C LYS A 123 7.40 -12.20 6.74
N ILE A 124 7.24 -11.59 7.91
CA ILE A 124 6.80 -12.28 9.11
C ILE A 124 5.39 -12.84 8.92
N SER A 125 4.48 -12.07 8.31
CA SER A 125 3.12 -12.55 7.97
C SER A 125 3.17 -13.78 7.07
N ILE A 126 3.96 -13.76 5.99
CA ILE A 126 4.16 -14.91 5.11
C ILE A 126 4.70 -16.12 5.87
N ARG A 127 5.68 -15.93 6.77
CA ARG A 127 6.22 -17.03 7.59
C ARG A 127 5.15 -17.61 8.53
N ASN A 128 4.27 -16.78 9.07
CA ASN A 128 3.16 -17.22 9.92
C ASN A 128 2.11 -18.02 9.11
N ILE A 129 1.76 -17.55 7.90
CA ILE A 129 0.89 -18.29 6.98
C ILE A 129 1.49 -19.65 6.66
N ARG A 130 2.78 -19.71 6.32
CA ARG A 130 3.48 -20.99 6.10
C ARG A 130 3.35 -21.93 7.31
N ARG A 131 3.63 -21.43 8.53
CA ARG A 131 3.53 -22.24 9.76
C ARG A 131 2.13 -22.81 9.93
N LYS A 132 1.10 -21.96 9.81
CA LYS A 132 -0.30 -22.36 9.89
C LYS A 132 -0.61 -23.55 8.95
N PHE A 133 -0.24 -23.45 7.70
CA PHE A 133 -0.53 -24.49 6.70
C PHE A 133 0.34 -25.74 6.86
N ILE A 134 1.58 -25.63 7.31
CA ILE A 134 2.41 -26.80 7.66
C ILE A 134 1.81 -27.53 8.85
N ASP A 135 1.34 -26.82 9.86
CA ASP A 135 0.72 -27.46 11.03
C ASP A 135 -0.60 -28.15 10.67
N GLU A 136 -1.39 -27.56 9.76
CA GLU A 136 -2.60 -28.19 9.20
C GLU A 136 -2.27 -29.50 8.44
N VAL A 137 -1.24 -29.48 7.58
CA VAL A 137 -0.79 -30.68 6.87
C VAL A 137 -0.35 -31.78 7.85
N LYS A 138 0.42 -31.44 8.87
CA LYS A 138 0.88 -32.39 9.89
C LYS A 138 -0.28 -32.96 10.73
N LEU A 139 -1.31 -32.18 10.96
CA LEU A 139 -2.50 -32.64 11.68
C LEU A 139 -3.27 -33.67 10.85
N LEU A 140 -3.45 -33.41 9.54
CA LEU A 140 -4.09 -34.34 8.61
C LEU A 140 -3.28 -35.63 8.42
N GLU A 141 -1.95 -35.57 8.48
CA GLU A 141 -1.08 -36.74 8.50
C GLU A 141 -1.28 -37.58 9.77
N LYS A 142 -1.34 -36.94 10.93
CA LYS A 142 -1.63 -37.61 12.22
C LYS A 142 -2.98 -38.34 12.23
N ASP A 143 -3.98 -37.69 11.64
CA ASP A 143 -5.34 -38.23 11.52
C ASP A 143 -5.46 -39.29 10.41
N LYS A 144 -4.32 -39.68 9.79
CA LYS A 144 -4.26 -40.63 8.66
C LYS A 144 -5.13 -40.25 7.47
N SER A 145 -5.50 -38.96 7.37
CA SER A 145 -6.26 -38.40 6.23
C SER A 145 -5.35 -38.07 5.05
N LEU A 146 -4.03 -38.01 5.26
CA LEU A 146 -2.99 -37.80 4.26
C LEU A 146 -1.89 -38.84 4.45
N SER A 147 -1.36 -39.37 3.35
CA SER A 147 -0.18 -40.23 3.37
C SER A 147 1.09 -39.43 3.70
N ILE A 148 2.13 -40.09 4.22
CA ILE A 148 3.42 -39.46 4.53
C ILE A 148 4.03 -38.82 3.28
N ASP A 149 3.92 -39.44 2.12
CA ASP A 149 4.49 -38.91 0.89
C ASP A 149 3.72 -37.68 0.38
N GLU A 150 2.38 -37.68 0.49
CA GLU A 150 1.55 -36.51 0.17
C GLU A 150 1.82 -35.35 1.14
N SER A 151 2.02 -35.65 2.44
CA SER A 151 2.37 -34.66 3.44
C SER A 151 3.70 -33.97 3.08
N LYS A 152 4.73 -34.73 2.76
CA LYS A 152 6.02 -34.17 2.31
C LYS A 152 5.88 -33.32 1.06
N LYS A 153 5.16 -33.82 0.05
CA LYS A 153 4.92 -33.10 -1.19
C LYS A 153 4.22 -31.75 -0.92
N ASN A 154 3.19 -31.73 -0.09
CA ASN A 154 2.47 -30.52 0.27
C ASN A 154 3.36 -29.53 1.06
N GLN A 155 4.21 -30.01 1.97
CA GLN A 155 5.16 -29.18 2.71
C GLN A 155 6.18 -28.54 1.76
N ASP A 156 6.71 -29.28 0.77
CA ASP A 156 7.65 -28.77 -0.23
C ASP A 156 6.98 -27.72 -1.13
N GLU A 157 5.72 -27.92 -1.49
CA GLU A 157 4.96 -26.95 -2.30
C GLU A 157 4.68 -25.66 -1.49
N ILE A 158 4.30 -25.76 -0.22
CA ILE A 158 4.13 -24.62 0.69
C ILE A 158 5.46 -23.86 0.81
N GLN A 159 6.59 -24.57 0.94
CA GLN A 159 7.89 -23.91 1.00
C GLN A 159 8.21 -23.16 -0.29
N LYS A 160 7.99 -23.75 -1.45
CA LYS A 160 8.18 -23.09 -2.76
C LYS A 160 7.33 -21.83 -2.90
N LEU A 161 6.04 -21.88 -2.50
CA LEU A 161 5.15 -20.71 -2.50
C LEU A 161 5.66 -19.61 -1.55
N THR A 162 6.15 -20.01 -0.38
CA THR A 162 6.76 -19.08 0.58
C THR A 162 7.97 -18.36 -0.03
N ASP A 163 8.89 -19.10 -0.62
CA ASP A 163 10.11 -18.55 -1.22
C ASP A 163 9.80 -17.62 -2.39
N LEU A 164 8.80 -17.96 -3.22
CA LEU A 164 8.32 -17.10 -4.29
C LEU A 164 7.71 -15.80 -3.75
N SER A 165 6.90 -15.88 -2.71
CA SER A 165 6.25 -14.71 -2.09
C SER A 165 7.29 -13.79 -1.42
N ILE A 166 8.28 -14.34 -0.74
CA ILE A 166 9.39 -13.57 -0.15
C ILE A 166 10.19 -12.86 -1.25
N LYS A 167 10.53 -13.56 -2.34
CA LYS A 167 11.23 -12.96 -3.49
C LYS A 167 10.42 -11.82 -4.12
N LYS A 168 9.09 -11.94 -4.22
CA LYS A 168 8.22 -10.85 -4.69
C LYS A 168 8.29 -9.64 -3.75
N ILE A 169 8.20 -9.86 -2.43
CA ILE A 169 8.34 -8.80 -1.43
C ILE A 169 9.68 -8.09 -1.57
N ASP A 170 10.78 -8.84 -1.68
CA ASP A 170 12.13 -8.27 -1.82
C ASP A 170 12.27 -7.44 -3.10
N SER A 171 11.72 -7.91 -4.22
CA SER A 171 11.75 -7.16 -5.48
C SER A 171 10.92 -5.89 -5.43
N LEU A 172 9.70 -5.93 -4.86
CA LEU A 172 8.86 -4.75 -4.68
C LEU A 172 9.52 -3.71 -3.76
N THR A 173 10.13 -4.16 -2.66
CA THR A 173 10.88 -3.32 -1.73
C THR A 173 12.03 -2.62 -2.45
N LYS A 174 12.83 -3.37 -3.19
CA LYS A 174 13.99 -2.85 -3.92
C LYS A 174 13.62 -1.83 -5.00
N ILE A 175 12.53 -2.09 -5.73
CA ILE A 175 11.99 -1.13 -6.72
C ILE A 175 11.60 0.16 -6.01
N LYS A 176 10.91 0.06 -4.88
CA LYS A 176 10.43 1.23 -4.12
C LYS A 176 11.58 2.03 -3.48
N GLU A 177 12.61 1.36 -2.97
CA GLU A 177 13.83 2.01 -2.49
C GLU A 177 14.52 2.81 -3.58
N ILE A 178 14.66 2.22 -4.77
CA ILE A 178 15.25 2.91 -5.95
C ILE A 178 14.40 4.12 -6.34
N GLU A 179 13.06 4.01 -6.32
CA GLU A 179 12.16 5.14 -6.62
C GLU A 179 12.36 6.32 -5.66
N ILE A 180 12.54 6.03 -4.34
CA ILE A 180 12.76 7.08 -3.33
C ILE A 180 14.13 7.73 -3.49
N LEU A 181 15.16 6.96 -3.86
CA LEU A 181 16.52 7.44 -4.00
C LEU A 181 16.78 8.14 -5.36
N LYS A 182 15.98 7.82 -6.40
CA LYS A 182 16.05 8.56 -7.67
C LYS A 182 15.61 10.00 -7.47
N VAL A 183 16.46 10.90 -7.87
CA VAL A 183 16.21 12.35 -7.96
C VAL A 183 15.48 12.66 -9.23
#